data_1345117e590dadf65b9dda17492e089f
#
_entry.id   1345117e590dadf65b9dda17492e089f
#
_cell.length_a   1.000
_cell.length_b   1.000
_cell.length_c   1.000
_cell.angle_alpha   90.00
_cell.angle_beta   90.00
_cell.angle_gamma   90.00
#
_symmetry.space_group_name_H-M   'P 1'
#
loop_
_entity.id
_entity.type
_entity.pdbx_description
1 polymer ?
#
loop_
_entity_poly.entity_id
_entity_poly.type
_entity_poly.pdbx_seq_one_letter_code
_entity_poly.pdbx_strand_id
1 'polypeptide(L)'
;MKSAVGASLFKFAAITMVTMVVTYFLAGLVARFVLGGSEFYPPSPTAISYLRDPSGSGMALVVWPAQALRGLLFALALFPVRQRFLELGPWRGGLAFGAIIFVVGYVAASGGMIEHFVWFTEYPVKFAAITFVEILIQVAIMGPWTVAWMKRAQIT
;
A
#
# COMPACT_ATOMS: atom_id res chain seq x y z
N MET A 1 30.83 5.38 9.81
CA MET A 1 29.64 4.59 10.14
C MET A 1 28.31 5.34 9.96
N LYS A 2 28.12 6.55 10.51
CA LYS A 2 26.85 7.30 10.39
C LYS A 2 26.41 7.60 8.93
N SER A 3 27.34 7.89 8.02
CA SER A 3 27.03 8.17 6.60
C SER A 3 26.49 6.94 5.84
N ALA A 4 27.00 5.76 6.14
CA ALA A 4 26.57 4.52 5.47
C ALA A 4 25.14 4.12 5.89
N VAL A 5 24.79 4.27 7.17
CA VAL A 5 23.42 4.02 7.66
C VAL A 5 22.42 5.00 7.03
N GLY A 6 22.78 6.28 6.94
CA GLY A 6 21.94 7.29 6.29
C GLY A 6 21.68 6.99 4.81
N ALA A 7 22.71 6.60 4.06
CA ALA A 7 22.57 6.21 2.66
C ALA A 7 21.71 4.95 2.50
N SER A 8 21.86 3.96 3.39
CA SER A 8 21.04 2.75 3.39
C SER A 8 19.57 3.04 3.69
N LEU A 9 19.28 3.90 4.69
CA LEU A 9 17.94 4.35 5.00
C LEU A 9 17.30 5.10 3.83
N PHE A 10 18.02 6.03 3.22
CA PHE A 10 17.52 6.78 2.08
C PHE A 10 17.14 5.87 0.90
N LYS A 11 18.02 4.93 0.53
CA LYS A 11 17.75 3.95 -0.52
C LYS A 11 16.52 3.10 -0.18
N PHE A 12 16.44 2.60 1.06
CA PHE A 12 15.30 1.80 1.52
C PHE A 12 13.99 2.58 1.45
N ALA A 13 13.99 3.82 1.93
CA ALA A 13 12.83 4.70 1.87
C ALA A 13 12.39 4.97 0.42
N ALA A 14 13.33 5.33 -0.46
CA ALA A 14 13.03 5.59 -1.87
C ALA A 14 12.42 4.37 -2.57
N ILE A 15 12.99 3.17 -2.37
CA ILE A 15 12.47 1.93 -2.94
C ILE A 15 11.05 1.65 -2.41
N THR A 16 10.83 1.77 -1.11
CA THR A 16 9.52 1.50 -0.50
C THR A 16 8.46 2.50 -0.97
N MET A 17 8.82 3.78 -1.07
CA MET A 17 7.92 4.82 -1.61
C MET A 17 7.52 4.52 -3.05
N VAL A 18 8.48 4.24 -3.93
CA VAL A 18 8.22 3.96 -5.34
C VAL A 18 7.36 2.70 -5.50
N THR A 19 7.72 1.61 -4.84
CA THR A 19 6.95 0.36 -4.92
C THR A 19 5.54 0.54 -4.36
N MET A 20 5.35 1.30 -3.29
CA MET A 20 4.04 1.63 -2.74
C MET A 20 3.17 2.37 -3.75
N VAL A 21 3.69 3.45 -4.33
CA VAL A 21 2.94 4.27 -5.30
C VAL A 21 2.56 3.46 -6.53
N VAL A 22 3.53 2.75 -7.13
CA VAL A 22 3.29 2.01 -8.38
C VAL A 22 2.31 0.85 -8.16
N THR A 23 2.51 0.06 -7.09
CA THR A 23 1.62 -1.09 -6.82
C THR A 23 0.22 -0.65 -6.39
N TYR A 24 0.09 0.46 -5.67
CA TYR A 24 -1.21 1.04 -5.36
C TYR A 24 -1.97 1.40 -6.64
N PHE A 25 -1.31 2.07 -7.59
CA PHE A 25 -1.93 2.43 -8.85
C PHE A 25 -2.35 1.19 -9.65
N LEU A 26 -1.47 0.20 -9.78
CA LEU A 26 -1.77 -1.04 -10.52
C LEU A 26 -2.92 -1.82 -9.87
N ALA A 27 -2.91 -1.98 -8.55
CA ALA A 27 -3.97 -2.67 -7.84
C ALA A 27 -5.31 -1.91 -7.94
N GLY A 28 -5.27 -0.57 -7.86
CA GLY A 28 -6.44 0.27 -8.05
C GLY A 28 -7.05 0.16 -9.46
N LEU A 29 -6.23 0.02 -10.50
CA LEU A 29 -6.73 -0.26 -11.85
C LEU A 29 -7.47 -1.60 -11.91
N VAL A 30 -6.90 -2.65 -11.30
CA VAL A 30 -7.55 -3.96 -11.22
C VAL A 30 -8.86 -3.86 -10.43
N ALA A 31 -8.85 -3.23 -9.26
CA ALA A 31 -10.05 -3.04 -8.45
C ALA A 31 -11.14 -2.31 -9.22
N ARG A 32 -10.78 -1.23 -9.91
CA ARG A 32 -11.73 -0.38 -10.65
C ARG A 32 -12.30 -1.07 -11.87
N PHE A 33 -11.47 -1.66 -12.72
CA PHE A 33 -11.88 -2.13 -14.05
C PHE A 33 -12.17 -3.63 -14.11
N VAL A 34 -11.57 -4.43 -13.24
CA VAL A 34 -11.74 -5.89 -13.25
C VAL A 34 -12.71 -6.34 -12.16
N LEU A 35 -12.61 -5.78 -10.96
CA LEU A 35 -13.46 -6.19 -9.83
C LEU A 35 -14.76 -5.38 -9.70
N GLY A 36 -15.00 -4.42 -10.59
CA GLY A 36 -16.22 -3.62 -10.60
C GLY A 36 -16.27 -2.50 -9.56
N GLY A 37 -15.12 -2.09 -9.04
CA GLY A 37 -15.03 -1.02 -8.03
C GLY A 37 -15.49 0.36 -8.52
N SER A 38 -15.57 0.58 -9.85
CA SER A 38 -16.00 1.85 -10.42
C SER A 38 -17.41 2.28 -10.00
N GLU A 39 -18.29 1.34 -9.68
CA GLU A 39 -19.66 1.63 -9.28
C GLU A 39 -19.78 2.38 -7.93
N PHE A 40 -18.74 2.33 -7.10
CA PHE A 40 -18.74 2.98 -5.78
C PHE A 40 -18.21 4.41 -5.79
N TYR A 41 -17.74 4.89 -6.93
CA TYR A 41 -17.21 6.25 -7.07
C TYR A 41 -18.14 7.16 -7.90
N PRO A 42 -18.21 8.45 -7.58
CA PRO A 42 -18.93 9.40 -8.43
C PRO A 42 -18.41 9.36 -9.89
N PRO A 43 -19.26 9.59 -10.89
CA PRO A 43 -20.68 9.99 -10.81
C PRO A 43 -21.68 8.82 -10.74
N SER A 44 -21.29 7.63 -10.34
CA SER A 44 -22.22 6.49 -10.26
C SER A 44 -23.38 6.77 -9.30
N PRO A 45 -24.61 6.32 -9.62
CA PRO A 45 -25.76 6.44 -8.72
C PRO A 45 -25.61 5.60 -7.43
N THR A 46 -24.73 4.60 -7.44
CA THR A 46 -24.39 3.78 -6.28
C THR A 46 -23.12 4.26 -5.57
N ALA A 47 -22.64 5.46 -5.93
CA ALA A 47 -21.41 5.99 -5.34
C ALA A 47 -21.57 6.21 -3.83
N ILE A 48 -20.51 5.89 -3.12
CA ILE A 48 -20.41 6.14 -1.69
C ILE A 48 -20.20 7.65 -1.48
N SER A 49 -21.09 8.31 -0.76
CA SER A 49 -21.19 9.78 -0.65
C SER A 49 -19.91 10.46 -0.12
N TYR A 50 -19.10 9.78 0.65
CA TYR A 50 -17.84 10.33 1.17
C TYR A 50 -16.62 10.03 0.30
N LEU A 51 -16.76 9.27 -0.79
CA LEU A 51 -15.67 9.05 -1.72
C LEU A 51 -15.56 10.21 -2.71
N ARG A 52 -14.32 10.61 -2.96
CA ARG A 52 -14.03 11.64 -3.98
C ARG A 52 -14.12 11.04 -5.37
N ASP A 53 -14.53 11.86 -6.33
CA ASP A 53 -14.46 11.48 -7.74
C ASP A 53 -13.00 11.27 -8.18
N PRO A 54 -12.63 10.04 -8.56
CA PRO A 54 -11.26 9.75 -8.98
C PRO A 54 -10.88 10.33 -10.34
N SER A 55 -11.87 10.78 -11.13
CA SER A 55 -11.62 11.44 -12.44
C SER A 55 -11.27 12.92 -12.29
N GLY A 56 -11.48 13.49 -11.10
CA GLY A 56 -11.14 14.88 -10.82
C GLY A 56 -9.64 15.15 -10.95
N SER A 57 -9.28 16.24 -11.65
CA SER A 57 -7.88 16.62 -11.91
C SER A 57 -7.03 16.81 -10.65
N GLY A 58 -7.65 17.07 -9.49
CA GLY A 58 -6.97 17.21 -8.22
C GLY A 58 -6.61 15.90 -7.51
N MET A 59 -7.21 14.76 -7.92
CA MET A 59 -6.97 13.49 -7.22
C MET A 59 -5.53 13.01 -7.31
N ALA A 60 -4.90 13.13 -8.46
CA ALA A 60 -3.50 12.74 -8.62
C ALA A 60 -2.59 13.54 -7.67
N LEU A 61 -2.85 14.84 -7.49
CA LEU A 61 -2.07 15.72 -6.60
C LEU A 61 -2.20 15.33 -5.12
N VAL A 62 -3.26 14.62 -4.73
CA VAL A 62 -3.49 14.18 -3.35
C VAL A 62 -3.03 12.73 -3.14
N VAL A 63 -3.43 11.84 -4.04
CA VAL A 63 -3.23 10.39 -3.87
C VAL A 63 -1.75 10.02 -3.97
N TRP A 64 -1.02 10.55 -4.94
CA TRP A 64 0.39 10.19 -5.13
C TRP A 64 1.27 10.60 -3.96
N PRO A 65 1.22 11.86 -3.47
CA PRO A 65 1.96 12.25 -2.27
C PRO A 65 1.55 11.46 -1.02
N ALA A 66 0.25 11.16 -0.86
CA ALA A 66 -0.23 10.37 0.26
C ALA A 66 0.32 8.94 0.26
N GLN A 67 0.37 8.28 -0.91
CA GLN A 67 0.96 6.94 -1.01
C GLN A 67 2.48 6.97 -0.86
N ALA A 68 3.16 8.00 -1.35
CA ALA A 68 4.58 8.19 -1.12
C ALA A 68 4.88 8.39 0.38
N LEU A 69 4.12 9.24 1.06
CA LEU A 69 4.23 9.45 2.50
C LEU A 69 3.97 8.15 3.28
N ARG A 70 2.95 7.38 2.91
CA ARG A 70 2.68 6.06 3.51
C ARG A 70 3.87 5.12 3.33
N GLY A 71 4.45 5.06 2.12
CA GLY A 71 5.65 4.27 1.85
C GLY A 71 6.86 4.70 2.69
N LEU A 72 7.05 6.03 2.87
CA LEU A 72 8.09 6.58 3.74
C LEU A 72 7.89 6.15 5.20
N LEU A 73 6.68 6.26 5.74
CA LEU A 73 6.38 5.89 7.13
C LEU A 73 6.63 4.40 7.37
N PHE A 74 6.21 3.53 6.44
CA PHE A 74 6.53 2.10 6.52
C PHE A 74 8.03 1.83 6.42
N ALA A 75 8.74 2.55 5.55
CA ALA A 75 10.18 2.42 5.46
C ALA A 75 10.88 2.78 6.78
N LEU A 76 10.50 3.90 7.39
CA LEU A 76 11.06 4.31 8.68
C LEU A 76 10.78 3.27 9.77
N ALA A 77 9.54 2.76 9.85
CA ALA A 77 9.13 1.78 10.85
C ALA A 77 9.82 0.42 10.66
N LEU A 78 10.01 -0.02 9.41
CA LEU A 78 10.56 -1.35 9.09
C LEU A 78 12.07 -1.36 8.86
N PHE A 79 12.71 -0.19 8.76
CA PHE A 79 14.16 -0.09 8.56
C PHE A 79 14.99 -0.86 9.61
N PRO A 80 14.65 -0.83 10.92
CA PRO A 80 15.43 -1.59 11.93
C PRO A 80 15.43 -3.10 11.70
N VAL A 81 14.36 -3.65 11.10
CA VAL A 81 14.20 -5.10 10.87
C VAL A 81 14.45 -5.52 9.42
N ARG A 82 14.89 -4.60 8.56
CA ARG A 82 15.07 -4.82 7.12
C ARG A 82 15.94 -6.03 6.78
N GLN A 83 16.97 -6.27 7.59
CA GLN A 83 17.91 -7.39 7.36
C GLN A 83 17.20 -8.75 7.40
N ARG A 84 16.22 -8.91 8.27
CA ARG A 84 15.42 -10.15 8.33
C ARG A 84 14.68 -10.44 7.03
N PHE A 85 14.12 -9.40 6.40
CA PHE A 85 13.48 -9.56 5.11
C PHE A 85 14.47 -9.95 4.01
N LEU A 86 15.68 -9.38 4.04
CA LEU A 86 16.75 -9.69 3.08
C LEU A 86 17.29 -11.12 3.26
N GLU A 87 17.45 -11.60 4.49
CA GLU A 87 17.86 -12.96 4.83
C GLU A 87 16.85 -14.00 4.33
N LEU A 88 15.55 -13.75 4.52
CA LEU A 88 14.48 -14.62 4.05
C LEU A 88 14.34 -14.65 2.52
N GLY A 89 14.94 -13.69 1.83
CA GLY A 89 14.90 -13.56 0.38
C GLY A 89 13.63 -12.91 -0.18
N PRO A 90 13.62 -12.67 -1.52
CA PRO A 90 12.58 -11.85 -2.14
C PRO A 90 11.15 -12.35 -1.90
N TRP A 91 10.92 -13.66 -1.98
CA TRP A 91 9.58 -14.21 -1.80
C TRP A 91 9.15 -14.26 -0.34
N ARG A 92 9.87 -15.00 0.50
CA ARG A 92 9.48 -15.15 1.92
C ARG A 92 9.57 -13.84 2.69
N GLY A 93 10.68 -13.14 2.53
CA GLY A 93 10.89 -11.82 3.15
C GLY A 93 9.93 -10.77 2.59
N GLY A 94 9.69 -10.81 1.28
CA GLY A 94 8.73 -9.92 0.64
C GLY A 94 7.29 -10.16 1.08
N LEU A 95 6.85 -11.40 1.16
CA LEU A 95 5.51 -11.71 1.68
C LEU A 95 5.37 -11.33 3.15
N ALA A 96 6.41 -11.55 3.98
CA ALA A 96 6.40 -11.09 5.37
C ALA A 96 6.33 -9.56 5.48
N PHE A 97 7.11 -8.85 4.66
CA PHE A 97 7.06 -7.39 4.56
C PHE A 97 5.67 -6.89 4.14
N GLY A 98 5.10 -7.47 3.08
CA GLY A 98 3.76 -7.14 2.59
C GLY A 98 2.66 -7.46 3.63
N ALA A 99 2.75 -8.59 4.33
CA ALA A 99 1.81 -8.98 5.37
C ALA A 99 1.79 -7.97 6.54
N ILE A 100 2.93 -7.47 6.97
CA ILE A 100 3.00 -6.42 8.00
C ILE A 100 2.31 -5.16 7.52
N ILE A 101 2.58 -4.72 6.28
CA ILE A 101 1.92 -3.54 5.69
C ILE A 101 0.42 -3.76 5.58
N PHE A 102 -0.03 -4.95 5.18
CA PHE A 102 -1.44 -5.30 5.10
C PHE A 102 -2.13 -5.20 6.46
N VAL A 103 -1.57 -5.87 7.47
CA VAL A 103 -2.19 -5.91 8.80
C VAL A 103 -2.18 -4.52 9.45
N VAL A 104 -1.02 -3.85 9.49
CA VAL A 104 -0.88 -2.56 10.18
C VAL A 104 -1.50 -1.41 9.39
N GLY A 105 -1.34 -1.41 8.08
CA GLY A 105 -1.77 -0.29 7.22
C GLY A 105 -3.22 -0.38 6.73
N TYR A 106 -3.86 -1.55 6.86
CA TYR A 106 -5.21 -1.74 6.36
C TYR A 106 -6.15 -2.39 7.38
N VAL A 107 -5.78 -3.55 7.94
CA VAL A 107 -6.70 -4.30 8.83
C VAL A 107 -6.84 -3.58 10.18
N ALA A 108 -5.73 -3.24 10.81
CA ALA A 108 -5.67 -2.68 12.16
C ALA A 108 -5.51 -1.15 12.22
N ALA A 109 -5.42 -0.48 11.07
CA ALA A 109 -5.30 0.98 11.05
C ALA A 109 -6.60 1.65 11.49
N SER A 110 -6.50 2.79 12.14
CA SER A 110 -7.64 3.68 12.39
C SER A 110 -8.29 4.08 11.06
N GLY A 111 -9.59 3.84 10.91
CA GLY A 111 -10.27 3.93 9.63
C GLY A 111 -9.95 2.78 8.66
N GLY A 112 -9.36 1.70 9.16
CA GLY A 112 -9.15 0.46 8.41
C GLY A 112 -10.39 -0.42 8.36
N MET A 113 -10.22 -1.64 7.84
CA MET A 113 -11.33 -2.56 7.59
C MET A 113 -12.15 -2.85 8.85
N ILE A 114 -11.50 -3.12 9.99
CA ILE A 114 -12.19 -3.42 11.26
C ILE A 114 -13.04 -2.24 11.71
N GLU A 115 -12.47 -1.04 11.70
CA GLU A 115 -13.16 0.19 12.09
C GLU A 115 -14.37 0.48 11.21
N HIS A 116 -14.27 0.25 9.89
CA HIS A 116 -15.39 0.42 8.98
C HIS A 116 -16.55 -0.51 9.31
N PHE A 117 -16.29 -1.78 9.64
CA PHE A 117 -17.36 -2.70 10.03
C PHE A 117 -17.98 -2.37 11.39
N VAL A 118 -17.23 -1.76 12.29
CA VAL A 118 -17.73 -1.40 13.63
C VAL A 118 -18.54 -0.11 13.62
N TRP A 119 -18.07 0.92 12.88
CA TRP A 119 -18.60 2.27 13.01
C TRP A 119 -19.48 2.75 11.86
N PHE A 120 -19.37 2.14 10.68
CA PHE A 120 -20.12 2.59 9.51
C PHE A 120 -21.28 1.64 9.21
N THR A 121 -22.51 2.09 9.45
CA THR A 121 -23.75 1.33 9.22
C THR A 121 -24.05 1.08 7.75
N GLU A 122 -23.49 1.88 6.85
CA GLU A 122 -23.73 1.84 5.39
C GLU A 122 -22.49 1.46 4.58
N TYR A 123 -21.55 0.75 5.18
CA TYR A 123 -20.37 0.32 4.43
C TYR A 123 -20.71 -0.89 3.55
N PRO A 124 -20.74 -0.74 2.21
CA PRO A 124 -21.14 -1.84 1.34
C PRO A 124 -20.17 -3.00 1.44
N VAL A 125 -20.65 -4.19 1.80
CA VAL A 125 -19.84 -5.40 1.92
C VAL A 125 -19.08 -5.70 0.62
N LYS A 126 -19.71 -5.46 -0.55
CA LYS A 126 -19.06 -5.62 -1.85
C LYS A 126 -17.86 -4.68 -2.01
N PHE A 127 -17.99 -3.42 -1.60
CA PHE A 127 -16.87 -2.47 -1.61
C PHE A 127 -15.74 -2.91 -0.69
N ALA A 128 -16.08 -3.36 0.52
CA ALA A 128 -15.10 -3.92 1.46
C ALA A 128 -14.34 -5.11 0.87
N ALA A 129 -15.05 -6.04 0.22
CA ALA A 129 -14.46 -7.21 -0.42
C ALA A 129 -13.51 -6.82 -1.58
N ILE A 130 -13.93 -5.88 -2.43
CA ILE A 130 -13.09 -5.37 -3.54
C ILE A 130 -11.84 -4.69 -2.99
N THR A 131 -11.97 -3.82 -1.99
CA THR A 131 -10.85 -3.11 -1.37
C THR A 131 -9.89 -4.09 -0.66
N PHE A 132 -10.43 -5.13 -0.02
CA PHE A 132 -9.62 -6.19 0.58
C PHE A 132 -8.76 -6.89 -0.47
N VAL A 133 -9.37 -7.32 -1.58
CA VAL A 133 -8.67 -7.99 -2.68
C VAL A 133 -7.64 -7.05 -3.34
N GLU A 134 -8.01 -5.79 -3.55
CA GLU A 134 -7.13 -4.74 -4.08
C GLU A 134 -5.84 -4.64 -3.26
N ILE A 135 -5.97 -4.46 -1.95
CA ILE A 135 -4.81 -4.28 -1.07
C ILE A 135 -4.02 -5.58 -0.93
N LEU A 136 -4.69 -6.73 -0.92
CA LEU A 136 -4.00 -8.03 -0.92
C LEU A 136 -3.12 -8.18 -2.17
N ILE A 137 -3.64 -7.87 -3.35
CA ILE A 137 -2.86 -7.85 -4.60
C ILE A 137 -1.70 -6.86 -4.50
N GLN A 138 -1.96 -5.65 -4.02
CA GLN A 138 -0.94 -4.62 -3.85
C GLN A 138 0.23 -5.13 -3.01
N VAL A 139 -0.03 -5.64 -1.81
CA VAL A 139 1.04 -6.05 -0.90
C VAL A 139 1.74 -7.33 -1.33
N ALA A 140 1.04 -8.25 -2.01
CA ALA A 140 1.60 -9.46 -2.56
C ALA A 140 2.62 -9.19 -3.69
N ILE A 141 2.43 -8.11 -4.43
CA ILE A 141 3.38 -7.66 -5.47
C ILE A 141 4.45 -6.75 -4.86
N MET A 142 4.03 -5.76 -4.06
CA MET A 142 4.92 -4.77 -3.48
C MET A 142 6.02 -5.40 -2.62
N GLY A 143 5.66 -6.33 -1.74
CA GLY A 143 6.61 -6.92 -0.81
C GLY A 143 7.78 -7.62 -1.50
N PRO A 144 7.54 -8.63 -2.35
CA PRO A 144 8.59 -9.31 -3.10
C PRO A 144 9.41 -8.36 -3.98
N TRP A 145 8.76 -7.41 -4.63
CA TRP A 145 9.45 -6.41 -5.46
C TRP A 145 10.37 -5.51 -4.64
N THR A 146 9.88 -5.00 -3.51
CA THR A 146 10.67 -4.17 -2.59
C THR A 146 11.91 -4.92 -2.10
N VAL A 147 11.75 -6.15 -1.60
CA VAL A 147 12.88 -6.94 -1.08
C VAL A 147 13.86 -7.34 -2.19
N ALA A 148 13.37 -7.69 -3.39
CA ALA A 148 14.23 -7.97 -4.53
C ALA A 148 15.06 -6.75 -4.94
N TRP A 149 14.44 -5.57 -4.96
CA TRP A 149 15.14 -4.33 -5.30
C TRP A 149 16.15 -3.92 -4.22
N MET A 150 15.80 -4.07 -2.94
CA MET A 150 16.72 -3.85 -1.82
C MET A 150 17.98 -4.72 -1.94
N LYS A 151 17.81 -6.01 -2.28
CA LYS A 151 18.95 -6.93 -2.52
C LYS A 151 19.85 -6.43 -3.64
N ARG A 152 19.26 -6.01 -4.76
CA ARG A 152 20.02 -5.46 -5.91
C ARG A 152 20.75 -4.16 -5.56
N ALA A 153 20.15 -3.33 -4.74
CA ALA A 153 20.71 -2.04 -4.29
C ALA A 153 21.75 -2.19 -3.17
N GLN A 154 22.04 -3.43 -2.75
CA GLN A 154 23.00 -3.76 -1.69
C GLN A 154 22.75 -2.96 -0.40
N ILE A 155 21.48 -2.92 0.02
CA ILE A 155 21.08 -2.26 1.26
C ILE A 155 21.48 -3.18 2.42
N THR A 156 22.46 -2.74 3.19
CA THR A 156 22.98 -3.45 4.38
C THR A 156 22.55 -2.76 5.67
#